data_d9aafc910fbd1d165f0532ef0cb0a5df
#
_entry.id   d9aafc910fbd1d165f0532ef0cb0a5df
#
_cell.length_a   1.000
_cell.length_b   1.000
_cell.length_c   1.000
_cell.angle_alpha   90.00
_cell.angle_beta   90.00
_cell.angle_gamma   90.00
#
_symmetry.space_group_name_H-M   'P 1'
#
loop_
_entity.id
_entity.type
_entity.pdbx_description
1 polymer ?
#
loop_
_entity_poly.entity_id
_entity_poly.type
_entity_poly.pdbx_seq_one_letter_code
_entity_poly.pdbx_strand_id
1 'polypeptide(L)'
;MENRTLGIIGGTGWLGRAIAQALLESGFIKPDHLLISNRSGVSTFEPGVRLLADNQQLVDLSHIVVLSIRPEQFRELLINARGKLVISLMAGVPAAAISAATGADVIVRAMPNAAVEIRQSFTPWYCAGNLVERDRQWVQRLFECVGSADEVPDEDCIDYLSALSGTGPAFPAMLQMALTNQAVAAGIPLAIAQHAAQSVVVGGGQMLASRDPRQMIESLMAYRGVTAAALQSMADQNIESIVGTAVKAGAEVARRGM
;
A
#
# COMPACT_ATOMS: atom_id res chain seq x y z
N MET A 1 6.89 -18.68 -17.10
CA MET A 1 6.63 -18.26 -15.71
C MET A 1 6.62 -19.53 -14.88
N GLU A 2 7.36 -19.55 -13.79
CA GLU A 2 7.47 -20.77 -12.96
C GLU A 2 6.15 -21.07 -12.26
N ASN A 3 5.83 -22.36 -12.12
CA ASN A 3 4.65 -22.89 -11.43
C ASN A 3 4.79 -22.72 -9.90
N ARG A 4 4.85 -21.47 -9.39
CA ARG A 4 4.91 -21.21 -7.96
C ARG A 4 3.52 -21.09 -7.39
N THR A 5 3.29 -21.74 -6.27
CA THR A 5 2.05 -21.63 -5.51
C THR A 5 2.19 -20.50 -4.50
N LEU A 6 1.25 -19.57 -4.54
CA LEU A 6 1.12 -18.44 -3.61
C LEU A 6 -0.03 -18.69 -2.64
N GLY A 7 0.26 -18.66 -1.35
CA GLY A 7 -0.74 -18.70 -0.31
C GLY A 7 -0.95 -17.32 0.30
N ILE A 8 -2.19 -16.88 0.44
CA ILE A 8 -2.53 -15.61 1.09
C ILE A 8 -3.38 -15.88 2.34
N ILE A 9 -2.77 -15.73 3.51
CA ILE A 9 -3.47 -15.76 4.79
C ILE A 9 -4.20 -14.43 4.96
N GLY A 10 -5.53 -14.48 5.15
CA GLY A 10 -6.38 -13.28 5.16
C GLY A 10 -6.72 -12.75 3.77
N GLY A 11 -6.62 -13.58 2.73
CA GLY A 11 -6.82 -13.18 1.33
C GLY A 11 -8.25 -12.79 0.96
N THR A 12 -9.24 -12.95 1.84
CA THR A 12 -10.60 -12.42 1.66
C THR A 12 -10.80 -11.06 2.33
N GLY A 13 -9.82 -10.58 3.11
CA GLY A 13 -9.78 -9.22 3.61
C GLY A 13 -9.62 -8.22 2.47
N TRP A 14 -9.91 -6.96 2.74
CA TRP A 14 -9.90 -5.89 1.74
C TRP A 14 -8.59 -5.86 0.91
N LEU A 15 -7.43 -5.76 1.57
CA LEU A 15 -6.13 -5.67 0.90
C LEU A 15 -5.72 -6.99 0.21
N GLY A 16 -5.83 -8.12 0.94
CA GLY A 16 -5.48 -9.43 0.40
C GLY A 16 -6.31 -9.80 -0.82
N ARG A 17 -7.59 -9.45 -0.82
CA ARG A 17 -8.49 -9.66 -1.95
C ARG A 17 -8.11 -8.81 -3.15
N ALA A 18 -7.84 -7.51 -2.95
CA ALA A 18 -7.45 -6.61 -4.03
C ALA A 18 -6.16 -7.09 -4.71
N ILE A 19 -5.17 -7.52 -3.93
CA ILE A 19 -3.92 -8.08 -4.44
C ILE A 19 -4.19 -9.39 -5.20
N ALA A 20 -4.91 -10.35 -4.59
CA ALA A 20 -5.23 -11.62 -5.23
C ALA A 20 -5.92 -11.43 -6.58
N GLN A 21 -6.89 -10.54 -6.65
CA GLN A 21 -7.61 -10.21 -7.87
C GLN A 21 -6.70 -9.59 -8.93
N ALA A 22 -5.84 -8.63 -8.56
CA ALA A 22 -4.89 -8.02 -9.48
C ALA A 22 -3.89 -9.04 -10.05
N LEU A 23 -3.43 -9.97 -9.23
CA LEU A 23 -2.51 -11.04 -9.66
C LEU A 23 -3.17 -12.01 -10.66
N LEU A 24 -4.45 -12.34 -10.46
CA LEU A 24 -5.22 -13.18 -11.39
C LEU A 24 -5.48 -12.45 -12.70
N GLU A 25 -6.01 -11.23 -12.64
CA GLU A 25 -6.38 -10.44 -13.82
C GLU A 25 -5.16 -10.02 -14.67
N SER A 26 -3.98 -9.85 -14.06
CA SER A 26 -2.73 -9.62 -14.79
C SER A 26 -2.15 -10.89 -15.41
N GLY A 27 -2.68 -12.07 -15.07
CA GLY A 27 -2.11 -13.36 -15.46
C GLY A 27 -0.77 -13.67 -14.79
N PHE A 28 -0.40 -12.92 -13.74
CA PHE A 28 0.84 -13.16 -12.99
C PHE A 28 0.81 -14.50 -12.27
N ILE A 29 -0.34 -14.87 -11.73
CA ILE A 29 -0.58 -16.18 -11.13
C ILE A 29 -1.83 -16.82 -11.74
N LYS A 30 -1.78 -18.16 -11.92
CA LYS A 30 -2.96 -18.90 -12.36
C LYS A 30 -3.87 -19.24 -11.18
N PRO A 31 -5.20 -19.37 -11.39
CA PRO A 31 -6.13 -19.68 -10.31
C PRO A 31 -5.77 -20.93 -9.49
N ASP A 32 -5.31 -22.00 -10.16
CA ASP A 32 -4.91 -23.28 -9.53
C ASP A 32 -3.62 -23.19 -8.70
N HIS A 33 -2.86 -22.10 -8.84
CA HIS A 33 -1.65 -21.79 -8.08
C HIS A 33 -1.88 -20.75 -6.97
N LEU A 34 -3.12 -20.28 -6.79
CA LEU A 34 -3.47 -19.35 -5.73
C LEU A 34 -4.28 -20.06 -4.65
N LEU A 35 -3.75 -20.00 -3.43
CA LEU A 35 -4.37 -20.52 -2.22
C LEU A 35 -4.76 -19.36 -1.33
N ILE A 36 -5.96 -19.38 -0.79
CA ILE A 36 -6.45 -18.33 0.11
C ILE A 36 -6.97 -18.98 1.38
N SER A 37 -6.62 -18.42 2.53
CA SER A 37 -7.26 -18.82 3.77
C SER A 37 -8.14 -17.71 4.34
N ASN A 38 -9.27 -18.13 4.89
CA ASN A 38 -10.13 -17.27 5.68
C ASN A 38 -10.90 -18.10 6.72
N ARG A 39 -11.38 -17.41 7.77
CA ARG A 39 -12.16 -18.04 8.83
C ARG A 39 -13.61 -18.37 8.43
N SER A 40 -14.16 -17.72 7.43
CA SER A 40 -15.57 -17.84 7.04
C SER A 40 -15.85 -18.98 6.05
N GLY A 41 -14.83 -19.54 5.40
CA GLY A 41 -15.00 -20.60 4.40
C GLY A 41 -15.72 -20.17 3.11
N VAL A 42 -16.05 -18.88 2.96
CA VAL A 42 -16.76 -18.37 1.78
C VAL A 42 -15.76 -17.75 0.82
N SER A 43 -15.76 -18.20 -0.44
CA SER A 43 -14.96 -17.63 -1.53
C SER A 43 -15.87 -16.84 -2.47
N THR A 44 -15.32 -15.70 -2.93
CA THR A 44 -15.87 -14.89 -4.01
C THR A 44 -14.91 -14.81 -5.20
N PHE A 45 -13.89 -15.67 -5.20
CA PHE A 45 -12.93 -15.77 -6.30
C PHE A 45 -13.43 -16.68 -7.41
N GLU A 46 -12.84 -16.55 -8.58
CA GLU A 46 -13.15 -17.39 -9.75
C GLU A 46 -12.84 -18.88 -9.49
N PRO A 47 -13.45 -19.80 -10.26
CA PRO A 47 -13.16 -21.22 -10.18
C PRO A 47 -11.67 -21.53 -10.40
N GLY A 48 -11.12 -22.41 -9.56
CA GLY A 48 -9.71 -22.81 -9.59
C GLY A 48 -8.91 -22.25 -8.40
N VAL A 49 -9.28 -21.10 -7.84
CA VAL A 49 -8.67 -20.60 -6.59
C VAL A 49 -9.07 -21.52 -5.43
N ARG A 50 -8.07 -22.03 -4.70
CA ARG A 50 -8.31 -22.94 -3.59
C ARG A 50 -8.51 -22.18 -2.29
N LEU A 51 -9.66 -22.38 -1.69
CA LEU A 51 -9.97 -21.86 -0.37
C LEU A 51 -9.68 -22.90 0.71
N LEU A 52 -8.92 -22.51 1.73
CA LEU A 52 -8.52 -23.36 2.85
C LEU A 52 -8.95 -22.72 4.17
N ALA A 53 -9.44 -23.54 5.10
CA ALA A 53 -9.79 -23.06 6.45
C ALA A 53 -8.57 -23.10 7.39
N ASP A 54 -7.61 -23.97 7.12
CA ASP A 54 -6.41 -24.16 7.92
C ASP A 54 -5.22 -23.40 7.33
N ASN A 55 -4.62 -22.51 8.14
CA ASN A 55 -3.48 -21.70 7.74
C ASN A 55 -2.20 -22.55 7.56
N GLN A 56 -2.00 -23.59 8.38
CA GLN A 56 -0.83 -24.44 8.23
C GLN A 56 -0.91 -25.26 6.94
N GLN A 57 -2.08 -25.80 6.62
CA GLN A 57 -2.30 -26.50 5.35
C GLN A 57 -2.02 -25.57 4.15
N LEU A 58 -2.41 -24.30 4.22
CA LEU A 58 -2.08 -23.32 3.18
C LEU A 58 -0.55 -23.13 3.08
N VAL A 59 0.14 -22.96 4.19
CA VAL A 59 1.61 -22.80 4.23
C VAL A 59 2.32 -24.00 3.64
N ASP A 60 1.90 -25.23 4.00
CA ASP A 60 2.52 -26.47 3.53
C ASP A 60 2.44 -26.61 2.01
N LEU A 61 1.32 -26.19 1.42
CA LEU A 61 1.05 -26.28 -0.02
C LEU A 61 1.63 -25.09 -0.81
N SER A 62 2.15 -24.06 -0.14
CA SER A 62 2.64 -22.83 -0.77
C SER A 62 4.16 -22.83 -0.89
N HIS A 63 4.69 -22.19 -1.94
CA HIS A 63 6.10 -21.82 -2.05
C HIS A 63 6.35 -20.45 -1.39
N ILE A 64 5.38 -19.56 -1.51
CA ILE A 64 5.42 -18.20 -0.99
C ILE A 64 4.14 -17.96 -0.19
N VAL A 65 4.27 -17.33 0.97
CA VAL A 65 3.15 -17.04 1.88
C VAL A 65 3.03 -15.55 2.09
N VAL A 66 1.85 -14.99 1.81
CA VAL A 66 1.52 -13.59 2.11
C VAL A 66 0.69 -13.54 3.39
N LEU A 67 1.12 -12.71 4.33
CA LEU A 67 0.38 -12.39 5.55
C LEU A 67 -0.38 -11.08 5.35
N SER A 68 -1.66 -11.18 5.02
CA SER A 68 -2.58 -10.04 4.83
C SER A 68 -3.63 -10.01 5.94
N ILE A 69 -3.15 -10.00 7.18
CA ILE A 69 -3.94 -9.96 8.42
C ILE A 69 -3.58 -8.73 9.23
N ARG A 70 -4.39 -8.41 10.23
CA ARG A 70 -4.09 -7.31 11.17
C ARG A 70 -3.01 -7.74 12.17
N PRO A 71 -2.17 -6.81 12.67
CA PRO A 71 -1.14 -7.11 13.68
C PRO A 71 -1.68 -7.84 14.92
N GLU A 72 -2.90 -7.53 15.37
CA GLU A 72 -3.53 -8.20 16.51
C GLU A 72 -3.79 -9.69 16.22
N GLN A 73 -4.20 -10.00 14.99
CA GLN A 73 -4.46 -11.39 14.57
C GLN A 73 -3.17 -12.19 14.41
N PHE A 74 -2.04 -11.52 14.13
CA PHE A 74 -0.75 -12.17 14.00
C PHE A 74 -0.28 -12.78 15.32
N ARG A 75 -0.62 -12.21 16.47
CA ARG A 75 -0.28 -12.76 17.79
C ARG A 75 -0.90 -14.14 18.04
N GLU A 76 -2.01 -14.43 17.39
CA GLU A 76 -2.74 -15.72 17.49
C GLU A 76 -2.41 -16.69 16.34
N LEU A 77 -1.59 -16.23 15.37
CA LEU A 77 -1.26 -17.04 14.20
C LEU A 77 -0.23 -18.10 14.55
N LEU A 78 -0.64 -19.34 14.49
CA LEU A 78 0.22 -20.50 14.71
C LEU A 78 0.51 -21.17 13.37
N ILE A 79 1.68 -20.90 12.78
CA ILE A 79 2.15 -21.53 11.54
C ILE A 79 3.65 -21.80 11.63
N ASN A 80 4.09 -22.81 10.91
CA ASN A 80 5.50 -23.09 10.64
C ASN A 80 5.75 -22.87 9.15
N ALA A 81 6.46 -21.78 8.81
CA ALA A 81 6.80 -21.39 7.45
C ALA A 81 8.30 -21.54 7.16
N ARG A 82 8.99 -22.45 7.89
CA ARG A 82 10.42 -22.72 7.64
C ARG A 82 10.66 -23.13 6.19
N GLY A 83 11.67 -22.53 5.57
CA GLY A 83 12.02 -22.77 4.17
C GLY A 83 11.06 -22.11 3.16
N LYS A 84 10.12 -21.27 3.61
CA LYS A 84 9.24 -20.48 2.74
C LYS A 84 9.70 -19.04 2.68
N LEU A 85 9.42 -18.37 1.57
CA LEU A 85 9.44 -16.91 1.49
C LEU A 85 8.14 -16.38 2.09
N VAL A 86 8.25 -15.57 3.14
CA VAL A 86 7.10 -14.93 3.76
C VAL A 86 7.06 -13.45 3.41
N ILE A 87 5.94 -12.99 2.89
CA ILE A 87 5.67 -11.58 2.58
C ILE A 87 4.64 -11.06 3.58
N SER A 88 5.00 -10.05 4.35
CA SER A 88 4.12 -9.41 5.32
C SER A 88 3.63 -8.07 4.81
N LEU A 89 2.31 -7.87 4.88
CA LEU A 89 1.65 -6.59 4.60
C LEU A 89 1.22 -5.88 5.90
N MET A 90 1.72 -6.33 7.04
CA MET A 90 1.35 -5.81 8.36
C MET A 90 2.19 -4.59 8.72
N ALA A 91 1.52 -3.49 9.02
CA ALA A 91 2.17 -2.31 9.59
C ALA A 91 2.67 -2.60 11.02
N GLY A 92 3.84 -2.07 11.39
CA GLY A 92 4.34 -2.13 12.76
C GLY A 92 4.75 -3.51 13.27
N VAL A 93 4.88 -4.52 12.39
CA VAL A 93 5.37 -5.85 12.77
C VAL A 93 6.76 -6.06 12.14
N PRO A 94 7.84 -6.05 12.93
CA PRO A 94 9.20 -6.22 12.42
C PRO A 94 9.45 -7.59 11.80
N ALA A 95 10.33 -7.66 10.81
CA ALA A 95 10.73 -8.91 10.16
C ALA A 95 11.26 -9.95 11.17
N ALA A 96 12.02 -9.51 12.17
CA ALA A 96 12.53 -10.37 13.24
C ALA A 96 11.40 -11.04 14.04
N ALA A 97 10.33 -10.30 14.34
CA ALA A 97 9.17 -10.86 15.04
C ALA A 97 8.41 -11.88 14.18
N ILE A 98 8.31 -11.61 12.85
CA ILE A 98 7.69 -12.54 11.91
C ILE A 98 8.53 -13.82 11.80
N SER A 99 9.85 -13.70 11.66
CA SER A 99 10.76 -14.84 11.62
C SER A 99 10.67 -15.68 12.90
N ALA A 100 10.69 -15.06 14.07
CA ALA A 100 10.57 -15.76 15.35
C ALA A 100 9.25 -16.51 15.50
N ALA A 101 8.14 -15.94 15.05
CA ALA A 101 6.82 -16.54 15.17
C ALA A 101 6.54 -17.63 14.13
N THR A 102 7.12 -17.54 12.93
CA THR A 102 6.81 -18.43 11.80
C THR A 102 7.94 -19.42 11.45
N GLY A 103 9.15 -19.20 11.98
CA GLY A 103 10.34 -19.98 11.64
C GLY A 103 10.89 -19.72 10.24
N ALA A 104 10.35 -18.74 9.49
CA ALA A 104 10.84 -18.41 8.16
C ALA A 104 12.17 -17.64 8.21
N ASP A 105 13.10 -18.01 7.31
CA ASP A 105 14.43 -17.39 7.24
C ASP A 105 14.48 -16.17 6.32
N VAL A 106 13.51 -16.04 5.40
CA VAL A 106 13.42 -14.95 4.44
C VAL A 106 12.07 -14.25 4.58
N ILE A 107 12.12 -13.01 5.04
CA ILE A 107 10.94 -12.19 5.27
C ILE A 107 11.00 -10.95 4.38
N VAL A 108 9.97 -10.74 3.60
CA VAL A 108 9.71 -9.47 2.90
C VAL A 108 8.64 -8.71 3.67
N ARG A 109 8.95 -7.48 4.09
CA ARG A 109 7.94 -6.52 4.54
C ARG A 109 7.57 -5.61 3.38
N ALA A 110 6.29 -5.41 3.15
CA ALA A 110 5.80 -4.54 2.08
C ALA A 110 4.58 -3.76 2.54
N MET A 111 4.45 -2.54 2.04
CA MET A 111 3.37 -1.65 2.46
C MET A 111 2.63 -1.05 1.26
N PRO A 112 1.74 -1.82 0.62
CA PRO A 112 0.82 -1.27 -0.36
C PRO A 112 -0.20 -0.33 0.30
N ASN A 113 -0.80 0.56 -0.47
CA ASN A 113 -1.83 1.48 -0.01
C ASN A 113 -3.19 1.24 -0.68
N ALA A 114 -4.20 2.04 -0.32
CA ALA A 114 -5.56 1.88 -0.81
C ALA A 114 -5.72 2.03 -2.35
N ALA A 115 -4.77 2.66 -3.04
CA ALA A 115 -4.81 2.75 -4.49
C ALA A 115 -4.55 1.40 -5.20
N VAL A 116 -4.32 0.33 -4.46
CA VAL A 116 -4.32 -1.05 -4.97
C VAL A 116 -5.62 -1.40 -5.71
N GLU A 117 -6.75 -0.85 -5.29
CA GLU A 117 -8.06 -1.07 -5.94
C GLU A 117 -8.10 -0.60 -7.39
N ILE A 118 -7.29 0.40 -7.72
CA ILE A 118 -7.18 0.96 -9.07
C ILE A 118 -5.82 0.68 -9.71
N ARG A 119 -5.02 -0.22 -9.12
CA ARG A 119 -3.67 -0.60 -9.55
C ARG A 119 -2.69 0.58 -9.68
N GLN A 120 -2.80 1.50 -8.75
CA GLN A 120 -1.92 2.67 -8.64
C GLN A 120 -1.28 2.78 -7.24
N SER A 121 -1.17 1.66 -6.54
CA SER A 121 -0.43 1.63 -5.28
C SER A 121 1.05 1.85 -5.53
N PHE A 122 1.70 2.69 -4.74
CA PHE A 122 3.14 2.60 -4.54
C PHE A 122 3.39 1.64 -3.37
N THR A 123 4.19 0.60 -3.60
CA THR A 123 4.48 -0.43 -2.60
C THR A 123 5.97 -0.47 -2.30
N PRO A 124 6.44 0.22 -1.25
CA PRO A 124 7.79 -0.01 -0.74
C PRO A 124 7.90 -1.40 -0.15
N TRP A 125 9.03 -2.07 -0.37
CA TRP A 125 9.29 -3.37 0.23
C TRP A 125 10.75 -3.52 0.65
N TYR A 126 10.97 -4.28 1.71
CA TYR A 126 12.28 -4.58 2.31
C TYR A 126 12.39 -6.09 2.54
N CYS A 127 13.57 -6.63 2.34
CA CYS A 127 13.84 -8.04 2.64
C CYS A 127 14.83 -8.21 3.77
N ALA A 128 14.42 -8.92 4.80
CA ALA A 128 15.32 -9.47 5.81
C ALA A 128 15.65 -10.93 5.45
N GLY A 129 16.94 -11.26 5.45
CA GLY A 129 17.45 -12.57 5.06
C GLY A 129 18.07 -12.57 3.66
N ASN A 130 18.48 -13.75 3.21
CA ASN A 130 19.15 -13.91 1.92
C ASN A 130 18.14 -14.22 0.80
N LEU A 131 17.60 -13.21 0.18
CA LEU A 131 16.69 -13.33 -0.96
C LEU A 131 17.50 -13.51 -2.24
N VAL A 132 17.35 -14.66 -2.90
CA VAL A 132 18.01 -14.89 -4.20
C VAL A 132 17.40 -14.01 -5.28
N GLU A 133 18.20 -13.63 -6.28
CA GLU A 133 17.82 -12.65 -7.31
C GLU A 133 16.51 -13.02 -8.04
N ARG A 134 16.30 -14.29 -8.33
CA ARG A 134 15.06 -14.76 -8.95
C ARG A 134 13.83 -14.47 -8.10
N ASP A 135 13.92 -14.60 -6.78
CA ASP A 135 12.82 -14.36 -5.85
C ASP A 135 12.62 -12.86 -5.64
N ARG A 136 13.70 -12.07 -5.67
CA ARG A 136 13.67 -10.61 -5.65
C ARG A 136 12.88 -10.06 -6.84
N GLN A 137 13.17 -10.52 -8.04
CA GLN A 137 12.44 -10.15 -9.25
C GLN A 137 10.98 -10.60 -9.21
N TRP A 138 10.71 -11.75 -8.61
CA TRP A 138 9.34 -12.25 -8.46
C TRP A 138 8.53 -11.37 -7.50
N VAL A 139 9.10 -10.98 -6.36
CA VAL A 139 8.48 -10.07 -5.38
C VAL A 139 8.22 -8.69 -6.02
N GLN A 140 9.22 -8.14 -6.72
CA GLN A 140 9.08 -6.87 -7.43
C GLN A 140 7.89 -6.92 -8.40
N ARG A 141 7.82 -7.92 -9.25
CA ARG A 141 6.75 -8.09 -10.23
C ARG A 141 5.38 -8.36 -9.60
N LEU A 142 5.33 -9.05 -8.45
CA LEU A 142 4.08 -9.23 -7.72
C LEU A 142 3.48 -7.87 -7.35
N PHE A 143 4.28 -6.96 -6.81
CA PHE A 143 3.79 -5.64 -6.42
C PHE A 143 3.54 -4.71 -7.61
N GLU A 144 4.25 -4.88 -8.72
CA GLU A 144 3.97 -4.17 -9.98
C GLU A 144 2.59 -4.51 -10.57
N CYS A 145 2.00 -5.66 -10.23
CA CYS A 145 0.62 -5.98 -10.61
C CYS A 145 -0.41 -5.05 -9.96
N VAL A 146 -0.05 -4.41 -8.85
CA VAL A 146 -0.95 -3.52 -8.09
C VAL A 146 -0.55 -2.03 -8.17
N GLY A 147 0.47 -1.70 -8.97
CA GLY A 147 0.93 -0.34 -9.19
C GLY A 147 2.43 -0.26 -9.45
N SER A 148 3.16 0.55 -8.70
CA SER A 148 4.63 0.61 -8.71
C SER A 148 5.20 0.10 -7.39
N ALA A 149 6.45 -0.38 -7.43
CA ALA A 149 7.10 -0.91 -6.24
C ALA A 149 8.60 -0.62 -6.28
N ASP A 150 9.17 -0.35 -5.11
CA ASP A 150 10.62 -0.18 -4.95
C ASP A 150 11.12 -0.94 -3.72
N GLU A 151 12.24 -1.63 -3.87
CA GLU A 151 12.96 -2.17 -2.73
C GLU A 151 13.69 -1.06 -2.00
N VAL A 152 13.51 -1.01 -0.67
CA VAL A 152 14.16 -0.01 0.17
C VAL A 152 15.38 -0.59 0.90
N PRO A 153 16.38 0.24 1.23
CA PRO A 153 17.66 -0.23 1.73
C PRO A 153 17.61 -0.81 3.16
N ASP A 154 16.64 -0.39 3.97
CA ASP A 154 16.50 -0.82 5.35
C ASP A 154 15.03 -0.90 5.80
N GLU A 155 14.80 -1.56 6.93
CA GLU A 155 13.48 -1.77 7.49
C GLU A 155 12.83 -0.49 8.02
N ASP A 156 13.62 0.48 8.50
CA ASP A 156 13.12 1.75 9.01
C ASP A 156 12.45 2.58 7.89
N CYS A 157 12.90 2.40 6.65
CA CYS A 157 12.26 3.00 5.48
C CYS A 157 10.81 2.51 5.31
N ILE A 158 10.51 1.25 5.62
CA ILE A 158 9.13 0.72 5.56
C ILE A 158 8.22 1.45 6.53
N ASP A 159 8.68 1.70 7.76
CA ASP A 159 7.88 2.38 8.78
C ASP A 159 7.64 3.85 8.40
N TYR A 160 8.64 4.54 7.86
CA TYR A 160 8.48 5.91 7.34
C TYR A 160 7.53 5.96 6.14
N LEU A 161 7.71 5.07 5.16
CA LEU A 161 6.90 5.02 3.95
C LEU A 161 5.48 4.52 4.23
N SER A 162 5.25 3.77 5.32
CA SER A 162 3.90 3.46 5.79
C SER A 162 3.10 4.73 6.13
N ALA A 163 3.76 5.73 6.71
CA ALA A 163 3.13 7.02 6.98
C ALA A 163 3.01 7.89 5.73
N LEU A 164 3.98 7.86 4.83
CA LEU A 164 3.99 8.69 3.63
C LEU A 164 3.10 8.11 2.53
N SER A 165 3.44 6.93 2.03
CA SER A 165 2.72 6.30 0.91
C SER A 165 1.56 5.41 1.35
N GLY A 166 1.65 4.76 2.51
CA GLY A 166 0.55 3.98 3.08
C GLY A 166 -0.67 4.85 3.39
N THR A 167 -0.47 6.05 3.92
CA THR A 167 -1.51 7.07 4.10
C THR A 167 -1.95 7.70 2.77
N GLY A 168 -1.18 7.57 1.72
CA GLY A 168 -1.22 8.28 0.44
C GLY A 168 -2.58 8.81 -0.01
N PRO A 169 -3.61 7.97 -0.20
CA PRO A 169 -4.94 8.44 -0.65
C PRO A 169 -5.64 9.39 0.33
N ALA A 170 -5.26 9.42 1.60
CA ALA A 170 -5.86 10.32 2.58
C ALA A 170 -5.40 11.78 2.42
N PHE A 171 -4.18 12.03 1.93
CA PHE A 171 -3.70 13.41 1.70
C PHE A 171 -4.52 14.16 0.64
N PRO A 172 -4.72 13.62 -0.59
CA PRO A 172 -5.58 14.26 -1.56
C PRO A 172 -7.04 14.33 -1.11
N ALA A 173 -7.56 13.35 -0.37
CA ALA A 173 -8.91 13.41 0.18
C ALA A 173 -9.06 14.53 1.21
N MET A 174 -8.09 14.73 2.10
CA MET A 174 -8.08 15.85 3.04
C MET A 174 -8.04 17.21 2.33
N LEU A 175 -7.21 17.35 1.29
CA LEU A 175 -7.15 18.55 0.47
C LEU A 175 -8.50 18.83 -0.21
N GLN A 176 -9.11 17.81 -0.83
CA GLN A 176 -10.42 17.95 -1.47
C GLN A 176 -11.50 18.39 -0.48
N MET A 177 -11.50 17.80 0.71
CA MET A 177 -12.44 18.17 1.78
C MET A 177 -12.23 19.63 2.23
N ALA A 178 -10.98 20.07 2.42
CA ALA A 178 -10.67 21.44 2.81
C ALA A 178 -11.12 22.46 1.75
N LEU A 179 -10.82 22.19 0.47
CA LEU A 179 -11.27 23.05 -0.65
C LEU A 179 -12.79 23.13 -0.72
N THR A 180 -13.49 21.99 -0.59
CA THR A 180 -14.95 21.95 -0.58
C THR A 180 -15.52 22.80 0.56
N ASN A 181 -15.02 22.61 1.78
CA ASN A 181 -15.52 23.32 2.97
C ASN A 181 -15.31 24.83 2.86
N GLN A 182 -14.16 25.28 2.33
CA GLN A 182 -13.90 26.71 2.13
C GLN A 182 -14.80 27.31 1.05
N ALA A 183 -15.07 26.60 -0.04
CA ALA A 183 -15.98 27.06 -1.08
C ALA A 183 -17.42 27.21 -0.55
N VAL A 184 -17.88 26.22 0.24
CA VAL A 184 -19.22 26.29 0.88
C VAL A 184 -19.29 27.45 1.87
N ALA A 185 -18.26 27.67 2.69
CA ALA A 185 -18.19 28.80 3.61
C ALA A 185 -18.21 30.18 2.89
N ALA A 186 -17.71 30.21 1.65
CA ALA A 186 -17.79 31.40 0.78
C ALA A 186 -19.14 31.55 0.04
N GLY A 187 -20.13 30.70 0.32
CA GLY A 187 -21.48 30.78 -0.27
C GLY A 187 -21.64 29.99 -1.58
N ILE A 188 -20.66 29.19 -2.01
CA ILE A 188 -20.78 28.35 -3.20
C ILE A 188 -21.68 27.14 -2.86
N PRO A 189 -22.69 26.81 -3.71
CA PRO A 189 -23.50 25.63 -3.51
C PRO A 189 -22.67 24.35 -3.40
N LEU A 190 -23.03 23.46 -2.45
CA LEU A 190 -22.26 22.26 -2.13
C LEU A 190 -21.89 21.39 -3.35
N ALA A 191 -22.84 21.15 -4.25
CA ALA A 191 -22.58 20.33 -5.45
C ALA A 191 -21.52 20.96 -6.37
N ILE A 192 -21.50 22.28 -6.51
CA ILE A 192 -20.49 23.00 -7.30
C ILE A 192 -19.14 22.97 -6.58
N ALA A 193 -19.11 23.19 -5.26
CA ALA A 193 -17.92 23.15 -4.44
C ALA A 193 -17.24 21.77 -4.49
N GLN A 194 -18.02 20.69 -4.36
CA GLN A 194 -17.53 19.30 -4.48
C GLN A 194 -16.93 19.02 -5.87
N HIS A 195 -17.65 19.40 -6.93
CA HIS A 195 -17.16 19.18 -8.30
C HIS A 195 -15.88 19.97 -8.58
N ALA A 196 -15.81 21.23 -8.17
CA ALA A 196 -14.61 22.05 -8.33
C ALA A 196 -13.41 21.48 -7.58
N ALA A 197 -13.59 21.12 -6.30
CA ALA A 197 -12.54 20.55 -5.47
C ALA A 197 -12.04 19.20 -6.03
N GLN A 198 -12.95 18.33 -6.47
CA GLN A 198 -12.60 17.07 -7.12
C GLN A 198 -11.79 17.30 -8.41
N SER A 199 -12.21 18.21 -9.26
CA SER A 199 -11.51 18.54 -10.50
C SER A 199 -10.09 19.07 -10.24
N VAL A 200 -9.90 19.88 -9.20
CA VAL A 200 -8.57 20.38 -8.81
C VAL A 200 -7.66 19.25 -8.37
N VAL A 201 -8.14 18.38 -7.48
CA VAL A 201 -7.31 17.31 -6.89
C VAL A 201 -6.98 16.23 -7.92
N VAL A 202 -7.99 15.76 -8.67
CA VAL A 202 -7.78 14.68 -9.67
C VAL A 202 -7.00 15.22 -10.87
N GLY A 203 -7.39 16.37 -11.42
CA GLY A 203 -6.72 16.97 -12.58
C GLY A 203 -5.28 17.39 -12.25
N GLY A 204 -5.06 17.98 -11.07
CA GLY A 204 -3.72 18.31 -10.58
C GLY A 204 -2.82 17.09 -10.45
N GLY A 205 -3.33 16.00 -9.85
CA GLY A 205 -2.61 14.74 -9.74
C GLY A 205 -2.24 14.13 -11.09
N GLN A 206 -3.15 14.16 -12.06
CA GLN A 206 -2.87 13.68 -13.43
C GLN A 206 -1.78 14.51 -14.13
N MET A 207 -1.74 15.82 -13.92
CA MET A 207 -0.69 16.67 -14.46
C MET A 207 0.68 16.33 -13.86
N LEU A 208 0.74 16.01 -12.56
CA LEU A 208 1.97 15.66 -11.86
C LEU A 208 2.54 14.31 -12.31
N ALA A 209 1.77 13.45 -12.94
CA ALA A 209 2.27 12.17 -13.48
C ALA A 209 3.39 12.34 -14.53
N SER A 210 3.46 13.51 -15.19
CA SER A 210 4.44 13.79 -16.25
C SER A 210 5.18 15.14 -16.08
N ARG A 211 4.95 15.85 -14.96
CA ARG A 211 5.53 17.18 -14.73
C ARG A 211 6.28 17.20 -13.40
N ASP A 212 7.41 17.90 -13.40
CA ASP A 212 8.11 18.21 -12.17
C ASP A 212 7.30 19.20 -11.31
N PRO A 213 6.99 18.87 -10.04
CA PRO A 213 6.16 19.71 -9.18
C PRO A 213 6.79 21.08 -8.89
N ARG A 214 8.10 21.16 -8.77
CA ARG A 214 8.82 22.44 -8.52
C ARG A 214 8.68 23.38 -9.70
N GLN A 215 8.96 22.89 -10.91
CA GLN A 215 8.82 23.69 -12.14
C GLN A 215 7.38 24.14 -12.36
N MET A 216 6.41 23.28 -12.01
CA MET A 216 4.99 23.64 -12.10
C MET A 216 4.65 24.79 -11.15
N ILE A 217 5.09 24.74 -9.89
CA ILE A 217 4.85 25.79 -8.90
C ILE A 217 5.56 27.08 -9.34
N GLU A 218 6.79 27.04 -9.75
CA GLU A 218 7.57 28.20 -10.22
C GLU A 218 6.87 28.91 -11.40
N SER A 219 6.38 28.14 -12.39
CA SER A 219 5.67 28.70 -13.53
C SER A 219 4.34 29.36 -13.12
N LEU A 220 3.60 28.75 -12.21
CA LEU A 220 2.33 29.31 -11.70
C LEU A 220 2.56 30.58 -10.86
N MET A 221 3.63 30.62 -10.07
CA MET A 221 4.02 31.82 -9.31
C MET A 221 4.42 32.97 -10.23
N ALA A 222 5.15 32.68 -11.32
CA ALA A 222 5.60 33.69 -12.28
C ALA A 222 4.43 34.38 -13.02
N TYR A 223 3.29 33.69 -13.14
CA TYR A 223 2.11 34.21 -13.84
C TYR A 223 1.41 35.37 -13.09
N ARG A 224 1.73 35.56 -11.79
CA ARG A 224 1.11 36.53 -10.88
C ARG A 224 -0.42 36.41 -10.83
N GLY A 225 -1.06 37.01 -9.84
CA GLY A 225 -2.53 36.99 -9.71
C GLY A 225 -3.02 35.95 -8.70
N VAL A 226 -4.21 35.39 -8.92
CA VAL A 226 -4.94 34.56 -7.95
C VAL A 226 -4.14 33.33 -7.49
N THR A 227 -3.56 32.60 -8.42
CA THR A 227 -2.80 31.37 -8.12
C THR A 227 -1.54 31.70 -7.31
N ALA A 228 -0.78 32.71 -7.70
CA ALA A 228 0.41 33.12 -6.98
C ALA A 228 0.08 33.58 -5.55
N ALA A 229 -1.00 34.33 -5.36
CA ALA A 229 -1.45 34.77 -4.03
C ALA A 229 -1.82 33.57 -3.14
N ALA A 230 -2.52 32.58 -3.68
CA ALA A 230 -2.88 31.36 -2.94
C ALA A 230 -1.64 30.54 -2.55
N LEU A 231 -0.71 30.31 -3.50
CA LEU A 231 0.52 29.56 -3.24
C LEU A 231 1.44 30.29 -2.23
N GLN A 232 1.55 31.61 -2.32
CA GLN A 232 2.30 32.40 -1.35
C GLN A 232 1.70 32.26 0.05
N SER A 233 0.38 32.34 0.20
CA SER A 233 -0.29 32.15 1.49
C SER A 233 -0.04 30.77 2.08
N MET A 234 0.01 29.71 1.28
CA MET A 234 0.36 28.36 1.74
C MET A 234 1.83 28.26 2.18
N ALA A 235 2.73 28.92 1.44
CA ALA A 235 4.15 28.97 1.78
C ALA A 235 4.40 29.73 3.10
N ASP A 236 3.74 30.89 3.29
CA ASP A 236 3.84 31.70 4.50
C ASP A 236 3.34 30.95 5.74
N GLN A 237 2.39 30.04 5.58
CA GLN A 237 1.89 29.14 6.62
C GLN A 237 2.72 27.86 6.76
N ASN A 238 3.84 27.76 6.05
CA ASN A 238 4.81 26.66 6.13
C ASN A 238 4.17 25.28 5.92
N ILE A 239 3.47 25.10 4.79
CA ILE A 239 2.81 23.84 4.44
C ILE A 239 3.75 22.61 4.49
N GLU A 240 5.04 22.79 4.17
CA GLU A 240 6.04 21.71 4.25
C GLU A 240 6.20 21.21 5.68
N SER A 241 6.23 22.10 6.67
CA SER A 241 6.30 21.74 8.08
C SER A 241 5.05 21.00 8.55
N ILE A 242 3.87 21.43 8.09
CA ILE A 242 2.60 20.76 8.43
C ILE A 242 2.60 19.33 7.90
N VAL A 243 2.94 19.14 6.63
CA VAL A 243 3.03 17.81 5.99
C VAL A 243 4.11 16.96 6.66
N GLY A 244 5.31 17.53 6.89
CA GLY A 244 6.40 16.82 7.54
C GLY A 244 6.05 16.36 8.96
N THR A 245 5.33 17.17 9.72
CA THR A 245 4.86 16.81 11.06
C THR A 245 3.83 15.67 11.01
N ALA A 246 2.91 15.72 10.06
CA ALA A 246 1.92 14.65 9.90
C ALA A 246 2.57 13.30 9.53
N VAL A 247 3.51 13.30 8.58
CA VAL A 247 4.25 12.09 8.19
C VAL A 247 5.06 11.53 9.36
N LYS A 248 5.78 12.39 10.10
CA LYS A 248 6.54 11.97 11.30
C LYS A 248 5.63 11.32 12.35
N ALA A 249 4.48 11.92 12.64
CA ALA A 249 3.52 11.36 13.60
C ALA A 249 3.05 9.95 13.18
N GLY A 250 2.73 9.75 11.90
CA GLY A 250 2.38 8.44 11.38
C GLY A 250 3.53 7.43 11.46
N ALA A 251 4.75 7.84 11.13
CA ALA A 251 5.94 6.98 11.20
C ALA A 251 6.26 6.55 12.64
N GLU A 252 6.03 7.41 13.63
CA GLU A 252 6.18 7.03 15.04
C GLU A 252 5.19 5.95 15.46
N VAL A 253 3.95 6.01 14.98
CA VAL A 253 2.96 4.97 15.23
C VAL A 253 3.38 3.65 14.58
N ALA A 254 3.85 3.70 13.33
CA ALA A 254 4.34 2.51 12.63
C ALA A 254 5.51 1.83 13.38
N ARG A 255 6.48 2.60 13.90
CA ARG A 255 7.63 2.05 14.64
C ARG A 255 7.27 1.45 15.98
N ARG A 256 6.28 2.00 16.69
CA ARG A 256 5.89 1.48 18.02
C ARG A 256 5.14 0.15 17.94
N GLY A 257 4.65 -0.22 16.77
CA GLY A 257 3.69 -1.29 16.60
C GLY A 257 2.31 -0.88 17.15
N MET A 258 1.25 -1.23 16.49
CA MET A 258 -0.10 -1.03 17.03
C MET A 258 -0.44 -2.08 18.08
#